data_eec19893fa3edb1730e7af43fa65b183
#
_entry.id   eec19893fa3edb1730e7af43fa65b183
#
_cell.length_a   1.000
_cell.length_b   1.000
_cell.length_c   1.000
_cell.angle_alpha   90.00
_cell.angle_beta   90.00
_cell.angle_gamma   90.00
#
_symmetry.space_group_name_H-M   'P 1'
#
loop_
_entity.id
_entity.type
_entity.pdbx_description
1 polymer ?
#
loop_
_entity_poly.entity_id
_entity_poly.type
_entity_poly.pdbx_seq_one_letter_code
_entity_poly.pdbx_strand_id
1 'polypeptide(L)'
;LLERFLAAAPPPVPRESTQGVVDPVDAPFSGFVFKVQANMDLKHRDRIAFLRICSGRFEAGVDAVVSRTGKTLRLVQPQEFMARERTLTDDAVAGDVVGLHDRGSLRVGDTVAIAGGVEYPGVPRFSPEHFAQVKLDEAMRRKQLDRGLSHLAEEGTILLLFAPSLTG
;
A
#
# COMPACT_ATOMS: atom_id res chain seq x y z
N LEU A 1 32.86 5.76 -1.77
CA LEU A 1 31.83 5.09 -2.59
C LEU A 1 30.45 5.73 -2.39
N LEU A 2 29.98 5.88 -1.13
CA LEU A 2 28.67 6.49 -0.78
C LEU A 2 28.54 7.94 -1.26
N GLU A 3 29.56 8.76 -1.10
CA GLU A 3 29.57 10.16 -1.58
C GLU A 3 29.35 10.26 -3.09
N ARG A 4 30.00 9.38 -3.88
CA ARG A 4 29.79 9.33 -5.32
C ARG A 4 28.40 8.82 -5.69
N PHE A 5 27.87 7.88 -4.92
CA PHE A 5 26.50 7.41 -5.13
C PHE A 5 25.49 8.53 -4.87
N LEU A 6 25.62 9.26 -3.73
CA LEU A 6 24.75 10.39 -3.40
C LEU A 6 24.82 11.49 -4.46
N ALA A 7 26.01 11.79 -4.97
CA ALA A 7 26.17 12.79 -6.03
C ALA A 7 25.60 12.38 -7.38
N ALA A 8 25.49 11.07 -7.64
CA ALA A 8 24.97 10.52 -8.91
C ALA A 8 23.51 10.08 -8.82
N ALA A 9 22.95 9.90 -7.61
CA ALA A 9 21.57 9.50 -7.44
C ALA A 9 20.61 10.61 -7.88
N PRO A 10 19.66 10.36 -8.79
CA PRO A 10 18.69 11.37 -9.19
C PRO A 10 17.73 11.67 -8.04
N PRO A 11 17.26 12.92 -7.93
CA PRO A 11 16.18 13.26 -7.01
C PRO A 11 14.88 12.57 -7.45
N PRO A 12 13.85 12.52 -6.57
CA PRO A 12 12.53 12.06 -6.95
C PRO A 12 12.02 12.84 -8.16
N VAL A 13 11.47 12.12 -9.14
CA VAL A 13 10.95 12.71 -10.38
C VAL A 13 9.44 12.93 -10.30
N PRO A 14 8.91 13.95 -11.01
CA PRO A 14 7.47 14.15 -11.13
C PRO A 14 6.76 12.89 -11.64
N ARG A 15 5.53 12.66 -11.16
CA ARG A 15 4.74 11.47 -11.48
C ARG A 15 3.41 11.84 -12.12
N GLU A 16 3.03 11.07 -13.12
CA GLU A 16 1.70 11.19 -13.72
C GLU A 16 0.63 10.70 -12.74
N SER A 17 -0.48 11.42 -12.70
CA SER A 17 -1.67 11.09 -11.94
C SER A 17 -2.94 11.41 -12.73
N THR A 18 -4.09 11.06 -12.19
CA THR A 18 -5.40 11.42 -12.77
C THR A 18 -5.63 12.92 -12.88
N GLN A 19 -4.90 13.73 -12.14
CA GLN A 19 -4.97 15.21 -12.16
C GLN A 19 -3.82 15.86 -12.90
N GLY A 20 -3.03 15.09 -13.64
CA GLY A 20 -1.82 15.56 -14.34
C GLY A 20 -0.55 15.20 -13.58
N VAL A 21 0.52 15.89 -13.92
CA VAL A 21 1.84 15.64 -13.34
C VAL A 21 1.93 16.24 -11.94
N VAL A 22 2.31 15.43 -10.97
CA VAL A 22 2.50 15.82 -9.57
C VAL A 22 3.98 16.05 -9.32
N ASP A 23 4.32 17.27 -8.90
CA ASP A 23 5.69 17.65 -8.53
C ASP A 23 6.02 17.07 -7.13
N PRO A 24 7.20 16.44 -6.94
CA PRO A 24 7.56 15.83 -5.67
C PRO A 24 7.80 16.83 -4.54
N VAL A 25 8.18 18.08 -4.84
CA VAL A 25 8.55 19.08 -3.85
C VAL A 25 7.40 20.04 -3.55
N ASP A 26 6.78 20.58 -4.59
CA ASP A 26 5.82 21.69 -4.48
C ASP A 26 4.37 21.23 -4.24
N ALA A 27 4.06 19.97 -4.57
CA ALA A 27 2.71 19.45 -4.37
C ALA A 27 2.46 19.02 -2.91
N PRO A 28 1.20 19.06 -2.43
CA PRO A 28 0.82 18.53 -1.12
C PRO A 28 1.20 17.05 -1.00
N PHE A 29 1.26 16.55 0.25
CA PHE A 29 1.57 15.15 0.51
C PHE A 29 0.67 14.21 -0.29
N SER A 30 1.33 13.28 -0.97
CA SER A 30 0.72 12.10 -1.54
C SER A 30 1.67 10.92 -1.52
N GLY A 31 1.12 9.72 -1.40
CA GLY A 31 1.89 8.49 -1.38
C GLY A 31 1.18 7.36 -2.09
N PHE A 32 1.95 6.38 -2.50
CA PHE A 32 1.49 5.20 -3.24
C PHE A 32 1.81 3.93 -2.45
N VAL A 33 0.80 3.11 -2.18
CA VAL A 33 0.94 1.82 -1.50
C VAL A 33 1.42 0.78 -2.51
N PHE A 34 2.67 0.35 -2.38
CA PHE A 34 3.26 -0.62 -3.30
C PHE A 34 3.37 -2.04 -2.70
N LYS A 35 3.22 -2.17 -1.38
CA LYS A 35 3.26 -3.45 -0.67
C LYS A 35 2.37 -3.40 0.56
N VAL A 36 1.68 -4.50 0.83
CA VAL A 36 1.01 -4.76 2.11
C VAL A 36 1.53 -6.06 2.66
N GLN A 37 1.91 -6.09 3.92
CA GLN A 37 2.39 -7.27 4.60
C GLN A 37 1.56 -7.51 5.86
N ALA A 38 0.90 -8.67 5.92
CA ALA A 38 0.16 -9.10 7.09
C ALA A 38 1.04 -9.91 8.05
N ASN A 39 0.57 -10.05 9.29
CA ASN A 39 1.09 -10.98 10.29
C ASN A 39 2.59 -10.82 10.60
N MET A 40 3.09 -9.61 10.68
CA MET A 40 4.45 -9.38 11.17
C MET A 40 4.62 -9.77 12.64
N ASP A 41 3.54 -9.75 13.41
CA ASP A 41 3.43 -10.36 14.74
C ASP A 41 2.25 -11.33 14.73
N LEU A 42 2.49 -12.62 15.00
CA LEU A 42 1.46 -13.66 15.05
C LEU A 42 0.40 -13.43 16.16
N LYS A 43 0.73 -12.60 17.14
CA LYS A 43 -0.18 -12.24 18.25
C LYS A 43 -1.12 -11.08 17.89
N HIS A 44 -0.76 -10.28 16.90
CA HIS A 44 -1.50 -9.12 16.44
C HIS A 44 -1.96 -9.31 15.00
N ARG A 45 -3.19 -8.91 14.70
CA ARG A 45 -3.77 -8.98 13.34
C ARG A 45 -3.45 -7.74 12.50
N ASP A 46 -2.44 -7.00 12.92
CA ASP A 46 -2.07 -5.76 12.26
C ASP A 46 -1.27 -6.05 10.99
N ARG A 47 -1.57 -5.27 9.96
CA ARG A 47 -0.85 -5.26 8.69
C ARG A 47 0.00 -4.00 8.63
N ILE A 48 1.06 -4.06 7.87
CA ILE A 48 1.85 -2.88 7.50
C ILE A 48 1.67 -2.63 6.02
N ALA A 49 1.18 -1.46 5.69
CA ALA A 49 1.16 -0.95 4.32
C ALA A 49 2.41 -0.11 4.08
N PHE A 50 3.22 -0.51 3.11
CA PHE A 50 4.41 0.23 2.70
C PHE A 50 4.01 1.26 1.67
N LEU A 51 4.23 2.52 2.04
CA LEU A 51 3.90 3.68 1.25
C LEU A 51 5.18 4.35 0.76
N ARG A 52 5.31 4.52 -0.56
CA ARG A 52 6.30 5.42 -1.13
C ARG A 52 5.71 6.81 -1.19
N ILE A 53 6.38 7.77 -0.61
CA ILE A 53 5.98 9.18 -0.69
C ILE A 53 6.30 9.67 -2.10
N CYS A 54 5.29 10.17 -2.79
CA CYS A 54 5.37 10.64 -4.18
C CYS A 54 5.51 12.15 -4.25
N SER A 55 4.89 12.89 -3.32
CA SER A 55 4.98 14.35 -3.22
C SER A 55 4.84 14.84 -1.79
N GLY A 56 5.38 16.02 -1.56
CA GLY A 56 5.27 16.74 -0.30
C GLY A 56 5.98 16.06 0.86
N ARG A 57 5.50 16.36 2.05
CA ARG A 57 6.05 15.88 3.32
C ARG A 57 5.01 15.11 4.10
N PHE A 58 5.40 13.97 4.64
CA PHE A 58 4.60 13.22 5.59
C PHE A 58 4.61 13.92 6.95
N GLU A 59 3.47 14.13 7.53
CA GLU A 59 3.31 14.64 8.89
C GLU A 59 2.42 13.70 9.70
N ALA A 60 2.93 13.22 10.83
CA ALA A 60 2.16 12.36 11.72
C ALA A 60 0.95 13.11 12.28
N GLY A 61 -0.20 12.45 12.35
CA GLY A 61 -1.43 13.02 12.89
C GLY A 61 -2.29 13.80 11.88
N VAL A 62 -1.86 13.92 10.63
CA VAL A 62 -2.64 14.54 9.56
C VAL A 62 -3.62 13.53 8.96
N ASP A 63 -4.78 14.02 8.55
CA ASP A 63 -5.79 13.23 7.87
C ASP A 63 -5.54 13.25 6.35
N ALA A 64 -5.49 12.08 5.75
CA ALA A 64 -5.36 11.89 4.31
C ALA A 64 -6.52 11.04 3.77
N VAL A 65 -6.78 11.14 2.49
CA VAL A 65 -7.85 10.41 1.81
C VAL A 65 -7.25 9.25 1.01
N VAL A 66 -7.85 8.07 1.14
CA VAL A 66 -7.57 6.91 0.28
C VAL A 66 -8.40 7.07 -0.99
N SER A 67 -7.78 7.34 -2.13
CA SER A 67 -8.46 7.72 -3.39
C SER A 67 -9.49 6.69 -3.84
N ARG A 68 -9.16 5.41 -3.78
CA ARG A 68 -10.06 4.30 -4.16
C ARG A 68 -11.38 4.29 -3.38
N THR A 69 -11.37 4.62 -2.09
CA THR A 69 -12.55 4.47 -1.22
C THR A 69 -13.17 5.79 -0.81
N GLY A 70 -12.48 6.91 -1.01
CA GLY A 70 -12.85 8.23 -0.51
C GLY A 70 -12.83 8.36 1.02
N LYS A 71 -12.35 7.34 1.73
CA LYS A 71 -12.31 7.34 3.19
C LYS A 71 -11.09 8.08 3.72
N THR A 72 -11.30 8.82 4.79
CA THR A 72 -10.21 9.47 5.53
C THR A 72 -9.45 8.45 6.34
N LEU A 73 -8.13 8.52 6.25
CA LEU A 73 -7.17 7.76 7.03
C LEU A 73 -6.31 8.75 7.82
N ARG A 74 -6.27 8.59 9.13
CA ARG A 74 -5.33 9.36 9.95
C ARG A 74 -3.94 8.75 9.84
N LEU A 75 -2.98 9.55 9.41
CA LEU A 75 -1.59 9.15 9.29
C LEU A 75 -0.98 9.10 10.69
N VAL A 76 -0.86 7.91 11.26
CA VAL A 76 -0.28 7.74 12.60
C VAL A 76 1.09 7.09 12.48
N GLN A 77 2.04 7.67 13.20
CA GLN A 77 3.41 7.22 13.43
C GLN A 77 3.94 6.22 12.40
N PRO A 78 4.50 6.71 11.30
CA PRO A 78 5.08 5.83 10.30
C PRO A 78 6.29 5.11 10.89
N GLN A 79 6.46 3.86 10.51
CA GLN A 79 7.67 3.11 10.80
C GLN A 79 8.62 3.24 9.62
N GLU A 80 9.80 3.74 9.87
CA GLU A 80 10.91 3.66 8.94
C GLU A 80 11.63 2.34 9.13
N PHE A 81 11.96 1.69 8.02
CA PHE A 81 12.62 0.40 8.04
C PHE A 81 14.08 0.57 7.61
N MET A 82 14.99 0.64 8.57
CA MET A 82 16.41 0.55 8.34
C MET A 82 16.90 -0.87 8.70
N ALA A 83 17.06 -1.71 7.70
CA ALA A 83 17.48 -3.10 7.84
C ALA A 83 16.56 -3.93 8.78
N ARG A 84 16.99 -4.27 9.98
CA ARG A 84 16.20 -5.00 10.99
C ARG A 84 15.58 -4.10 12.05
N GLU A 85 15.99 -2.85 12.11
CA GLU A 85 15.50 -1.91 13.09
C GLU A 85 14.31 -1.13 12.55
N ARG A 86 13.32 -0.91 13.41
CA ARG A 86 12.14 -0.09 13.13
C ARG A 86 12.29 1.17 13.95
N THR A 87 12.47 2.28 13.28
CA THR A 87 12.53 3.58 13.92
C THR A 87 11.22 4.33 13.63
N LEU A 88 10.64 4.92 14.63
CA LEU A 88 9.52 5.85 14.43
C LEU A 88 10.10 7.12 13.82
N THR A 89 9.59 7.54 12.68
CA THR A 89 9.93 8.82 12.09
C THR A 89 8.70 9.72 12.10
N ASP A 90 8.89 10.96 12.50
CA ASP A 90 7.80 11.95 12.47
C ASP A 90 7.81 12.74 11.16
N ASP A 91 8.85 12.56 10.36
CA ASP A 91 9.11 13.33 9.15
C ASP A 91 9.70 12.45 8.05
N ALA A 92 9.08 12.49 6.89
CA ALA A 92 9.55 11.83 5.68
C ALA A 92 9.12 12.63 4.46
N VAL A 93 9.91 12.61 3.41
CA VAL A 93 9.75 13.45 2.21
C VAL A 93 9.55 12.59 0.95
N ALA A 94 9.21 13.25 -0.15
CA ALA A 94 9.10 12.59 -1.44
C ALA A 94 10.35 11.77 -1.77
N GLY A 95 10.14 10.50 -2.12
CA GLY A 95 11.20 9.51 -2.34
C GLY A 95 11.39 8.52 -1.20
N ASP A 96 11.00 8.86 0.01
CA ASP A 96 11.09 7.97 1.16
C ASP A 96 10.03 6.88 1.13
N VAL A 97 10.28 5.82 1.88
CA VAL A 97 9.35 4.72 2.09
C VAL A 97 9.04 4.60 3.57
N VAL A 98 7.76 4.69 3.89
CA VAL A 98 7.27 4.56 5.26
C VAL A 98 6.29 3.39 5.37
N GLY A 99 6.24 2.76 6.54
CA GLY A 99 5.26 1.74 6.86
C GLY A 99 4.14 2.31 7.73
N LEU A 100 2.92 2.15 7.30
CA LEU A 100 1.73 2.54 8.05
C LEU A 100 1.06 1.31 8.66
N HIS A 101 0.71 1.39 9.93
CA HIS A 101 -0.17 0.39 10.54
C HIS A 101 -1.54 0.46 9.88
N ASP A 102 -1.97 -0.66 9.32
CA ASP A 102 -3.25 -0.78 8.63
C ASP A 102 -4.12 -1.89 9.23
N ARG A 103 -5.39 -1.60 9.45
CA ARG A 103 -6.40 -2.55 9.94
C ARG A 103 -7.24 -3.17 8.82
N GLY A 104 -6.80 -3.06 7.58
CA GLY A 104 -7.50 -3.60 6.43
C GLY A 104 -8.12 -2.54 5.51
N SER A 105 -7.69 -1.30 5.63
CA SER A 105 -8.19 -0.17 4.83
C SER A 105 -7.43 -0.02 3.52
N LEU A 106 -6.13 -0.33 3.54
CA LEU A 106 -5.21 -0.13 2.43
C LEU A 106 -4.98 -1.42 1.63
N ARG A 107 -4.77 -1.24 0.33
CA ARG A 107 -4.41 -2.29 -0.63
C ARG A 107 -3.25 -1.85 -1.49
N VAL A 108 -2.54 -2.81 -2.07
CA VAL A 108 -1.52 -2.54 -3.09
C VAL A 108 -2.16 -1.80 -4.26
N GLY A 109 -1.57 -0.68 -4.64
CA GLY A 109 -2.09 0.21 -5.69
C GLY A 109 -2.88 1.41 -5.18
N ASP A 110 -3.19 1.49 -3.87
CA ASP A 110 -3.90 2.64 -3.33
C ASP A 110 -3.03 3.90 -3.33
N THR A 111 -3.65 5.02 -3.65
CA THR A 111 -3.09 6.36 -3.44
C THR A 111 -3.67 6.95 -2.16
N VAL A 112 -2.80 7.53 -1.34
CA VAL A 112 -3.15 8.23 -0.11
C VAL A 112 -2.67 9.66 -0.24
N ALA A 113 -3.56 10.65 -0.17
CA ALA A 113 -3.23 12.06 -0.38
C ALA A 113 -4.01 12.99 0.54
N ILE A 114 -3.40 14.10 0.95
CA ILE A 114 -4.10 15.16 1.71
C ILE A 114 -5.06 15.91 0.79
N ALA A 115 -4.64 16.27 -0.42
CA ALA A 115 -5.50 16.82 -1.44
C ALA A 115 -6.27 15.69 -2.12
N GLY A 116 -7.59 15.71 -2.04
CA GLY A 116 -8.43 14.71 -2.69
C GLY A 116 -8.30 14.72 -4.22
N GLY A 117 -8.58 13.56 -4.84
CA GLY A 117 -8.65 13.41 -6.29
C GLY A 117 -7.36 12.99 -6.99
N VAL A 118 -6.21 13.06 -6.34
CA VAL A 118 -4.96 12.51 -6.89
C VAL A 118 -5.01 10.99 -6.82
N GLU A 119 -4.78 10.33 -7.96
CA GLU A 119 -4.66 8.89 -8.04
C GLU A 119 -3.54 8.53 -9.01
N TYR A 120 -2.59 7.74 -8.55
CA TYR A 120 -1.48 7.26 -9.36
C TYR A 120 -1.87 6.01 -10.13
N PRO A 121 -1.26 5.77 -11.30
CA PRO A 121 -1.41 4.50 -12.02
C PRO A 121 -1.08 3.33 -11.08
N GLY A 122 -1.95 2.33 -11.07
CA GLY A 122 -1.76 1.15 -10.24
C GLY A 122 -0.53 0.33 -10.64
N VAL A 123 -0.20 -0.65 -9.81
CA VAL A 123 0.85 -1.63 -10.13
C VAL A 123 0.43 -2.42 -11.37
N PRO A 124 1.32 -2.57 -12.38
CA PRO A 124 1.02 -3.39 -13.54
C PRO A 124 0.58 -4.80 -13.13
N ARG A 125 -0.54 -5.25 -13.66
CA ARG A 125 -1.04 -6.60 -13.43
C ARG A 125 -0.69 -7.47 -14.62
N PHE A 126 -0.01 -8.58 -14.34
CA PHE A 126 0.24 -9.61 -15.33
C PHE A 126 -0.90 -10.63 -15.32
N SER A 127 -1.21 -11.19 -16.48
CA SER A 127 -2.17 -12.28 -16.56
C SER A 127 -1.62 -13.50 -15.79
N PRO A 128 -2.43 -14.16 -14.95
CA PRO A 128 -1.97 -15.32 -14.22
C PRO A 128 -1.65 -16.47 -15.17
N GLU A 129 -0.52 -17.14 -14.95
CA GLU A 129 -0.10 -18.32 -15.72
C GLU A 129 -0.58 -19.61 -15.08
N HIS A 130 -0.84 -19.61 -13.78
CA HIS A 130 -1.27 -20.79 -13.03
C HIS A 130 -2.60 -20.52 -12.33
N PHE A 131 -3.49 -21.50 -12.41
CA PHE A 131 -4.79 -21.48 -11.75
C PHE A 131 -4.89 -22.67 -10.79
N ALA A 132 -5.44 -22.43 -9.61
CA ALA A 132 -5.77 -23.46 -8.65
C ALA A 132 -7.22 -23.31 -8.18
N GLN A 133 -7.93 -24.40 -8.06
CA GLN A 133 -9.25 -24.41 -7.47
C GLN A 133 -9.14 -24.74 -5.98
N VAL A 134 -9.63 -23.84 -5.14
CA VAL A 134 -9.69 -24.07 -3.69
C VAL A 134 -11.04 -24.71 -3.36
N LYS A 135 -10.99 -25.89 -2.73
CA LYS A 135 -12.16 -26.59 -2.20
C LYS A 135 -12.10 -26.59 -0.68
N LEU A 136 -13.26 -26.44 -0.08
CA LEU A 136 -13.39 -26.44 1.38
C LEU A 136 -13.78 -27.85 1.85
N ASP A 137 -12.95 -28.47 2.67
CA ASP A 137 -13.21 -29.78 3.24
C ASP A 137 -14.19 -29.70 4.42
N GLU A 138 -14.06 -28.67 5.25
CA GLU A 138 -14.88 -28.47 6.46
C GLU A 138 -15.76 -27.22 6.33
N ALA A 139 -17.06 -27.39 6.16
CA ALA A 139 -18.02 -26.29 5.97
C ALA A 139 -17.95 -25.22 7.08
N MET A 140 -17.63 -25.61 8.31
CA MET A 140 -17.51 -24.70 9.44
C MET A 140 -16.35 -23.68 9.30
N ARG A 141 -15.34 -23.98 8.47
CA ARG A 141 -14.17 -23.10 8.25
C ARG A 141 -14.35 -22.12 7.08
N ARG A 142 -15.51 -22.08 6.43
CA ARG A 142 -15.76 -21.24 5.26
C ARG A 142 -15.40 -19.78 5.48
N LYS A 143 -15.85 -19.18 6.58
CA LYS A 143 -15.55 -17.78 6.90
C LYS A 143 -14.05 -17.51 7.08
N GLN A 144 -13.32 -18.48 7.62
CA GLN A 144 -11.88 -18.38 7.79
C GLN A 144 -11.14 -18.45 6.46
N LEU A 145 -11.55 -19.37 5.58
CA LEU A 145 -11.02 -19.50 4.23
C LEU A 145 -11.26 -18.23 3.42
N ASP A 146 -12.52 -17.75 3.36
CA ASP A 146 -12.89 -16.55 2.61
C ASP A 146 -12.07 -15.33 3.06
N ARG A 147 -11.89 -15.18 4.37
CA ARG A 147 -11.06 -14.11 4.94
C ARG A 147 -9.59 -14.26 4.57
N GLY A 148 -9.03 -15.47 4.67
CA GLY A 148 -7.64 -15.75 4.33
C GLY A 148 -7.34 -15.45 2.85
N LEU A 149 -8.20 -15.91 1.95
CA LEU A 149 -8.07 -15.66 0.51
C LEU A 149 -8.20 -14.17 0.19
N SER A 150 -9.14 -13.47 0.84
CA SER A 150 -9.29 -12.03 0.67
C SER A 150 -8.04 -11.27 1.11
N HIS A 151 -7.44 -11.64 2.23
CA HIS A 151 -6.19 -11.02 2.70
C HIS A 151 -5.05 -11.24 1.72
N LEU A 152 -4.86 -12.47 1.20
CA LEU A 152 -3.83 -12.76 0.21
C LEU A 152 -4.02 -11.96 -1.09
N ALA A 153 -5.28 -11.77 -1.51
CA ALA A 153 -5.60 -10.95 -2.68
C ALA A 153 -5.31 -9.46 -2.42
N GLU A 154 -5.59 -8.96 -1.21
CA GLU A 154 -5.30 -7.57 -0.81
C GLU A 154 -3.80 -7.29 -0.69
N GLU A 155 -3.00 -8.30 -0.33
CA GLU A 155 -1.54 -8.25 -0.32
C GLU A 155 -0.94 -8.31 -1.74
N GLY A 156 -1.77 -8.62 -2.75
CA GLY A 156 -1.32 -8.78 -4.14
C GLY A 156 -0.60 -10.10 -4.42
N THR A 157 -0.66 -11.06 -3.50
CA THR A 157 -0.01 -12.37 -3.64
C THR A 157 -0.75 -13.28 -4.61
N ILE A 158 -2.08 -13.19 -4.66
CA ILE A 158 -2.95 -13.96 -5.54
C ILE A 158 -3.97 -13.08 -6.25
N LEU A 159 -4.45 -13.55 -7.40
CA LEU A 159 -5.66 -13.04 -8.03
C LEU A 159 -6.82 -13.98 -7.67
N LEU A 160 -7.75 -13.49 -6.86
CA LEU A 160 -8.93 -14.27 -6.45
C LEU A 160 -10.04 -14.13 -7.49
N LEU A 161 -10.40 -15.24 -8.10
CA LEU A 161 -11.48 -15.33 -9.07
C LEU A 161 -12.62 -16.15 -8.48
N PHE A 162 -13.84 -15.64 -8.60
CA PHE A 162 -15.04 -16.37 -8.22
C PHE A 162 -15.70 -16.94 -9.48
N ALA A 163 -15.87 -18.25 -9.53
CA ALA A 163 -16.69 -18.85 -10.56
C ALA A 163 -18.15 -18.43 -10.32
N PRO A 164 -18.91 -17.97 -11.34
CA PRO A 164 -20.33 -17.79 -11.19
C PRO A 164 -20.96 -19.12 -10.78
N SER A 165 -21.82 -19.09 -9.77
CA SER A 165 -22.57 -20.27 -9.37
C SER A 165 -23.38 -20.74 -10.56
N LEU A 166 -23.01 -21.86 -11.15
CA LEU A 166 -23.88 -22.59 -12.07
C LEU A 166 -25.00 -23.16 -11.20
N THR A 167 -25.98 -22.35 -10.84
CA THR A 167 -27.26 -22.82 -10.37
C THR A 167 -28.00 -23.31 -11.59
N GLY A 168 -27.89 -24.62 -11.87
CA GLY A 168 -28.82 -25.37 -12.67
C GLY A 168 -29.89 -25.96 -11.76
#